data_17a922976b4310b676cb2701135accec
#
_entry.id   17a922976b4310b676cb2701135accec
#
_cell.length_a   1.000
_cell.length_b   1.000
_cell.length_c   1.000
_cell.angle_alpha   90.00
_cell.angle_beta   90.00
_cell.angle_gamma   90.00
#
_symmetry.space_group_name_H-M   'P 1'
#
loop_
_entity.id
_entity.type
_entity.pdbx_description
1 polymer ?
#
loop_
_entity_poly.entity_id
_entity_poly.type
_entity_poly.pdbx_seq_one_letter_code
_entity_poly.pdbx_strand_id
1 'polypeptide(L)'
;MNKREIIAYFDARAPEWDARMVRSDSKIAFILDAAGVRPGVSVLDVACGTGVLFGDYLARDAARVTGVDISPEMARIAVSKLRDPRVEVLCGDVEELAPPRRYDCCV
;
A
#
# COMPACT_ATOMS: atom_id res chain seq x y z
N MET A 1 -1.33 3.82 -22.37
CA MET A 1 -2.49 3.52 -21.52
C MET A 1 -2.93 4.76 -20.78
N ASN A 2 -4.22 5.11 -20.84
CA ASN A 2 -4.73 6.21 -20.03
C ASN A 2 -5.11 5.73 -18.62
N LYS A 3 -5.45 6.67 -17.75
CA LYS A 3 -5.80 6.37 -16.35
C LYS A 3 -6.96 5.38 -16.25
N ARG A 4 -8.00 5.54 -17.06
CA ARG A 4 -9.18 4.66 -17.06
C ARG A 4 -8.79 3.22 -17.41
N GLU A 5 -7.92 3.04 -18.37
CA GLU A 5 -7.44 1.71 -18.77
C GLU A 5 -6.59 1.07 -17.68
N ILE A 6 -5.76 1.85 -17.02
CA ILE A 6 -4.94 1.38 -15.90
C ILE A 6 -5.84 0.90 -14.76
N ILE A 7 -6.85 1.67 -14.40
CA ILE A 7 -7.81 1.31 -13.36
C ILE A 7 -8.52 0.00 -13.73
N ALA A 8 -9.02 -0.10 -14.96
CA ALA A 8 -9.73 -1.29 -15.42
C ALA A 8 -8.83 -2.53 -15.40
N TYR A 9 -7.57 -2.38 -15.78
CA TYR A 9 -6.59 -3.46 -15.77
C TYR A 9 -6.42 -4.04 -14.35
N PHE A 10 -6.20 -3.18 -13.36
CA PHE A 10 -5.99 -3.62 -11.98
C PHE A 10 -7.28 -4.08 -11.31
N ASP A 11 -8.41 -3.41 -11.59
CA ASP A 11 -9.70 -3.84 -11.06
C ASP A 11 -10.04 -5.27 -11.48
N ALA A 12 -9.76 -5.62 -12.74
CA ALA A 12 -10.02 -6.96 -13.24
C ALA A 12 -9.15 -8.03 -12.57
N ARG A 13 -7.96 -7.66 -12.10
CA ARG A 13 -7.01 -8.60 -11.49
C ARG A 13 -7.06 -8.63 -9.97
N ALA A 14 -7.69 -7.65 -9.36
CA ALA A 14 -7.71 -7.52 -7.91
C ALA A 14 -8.20 -8.77 -7.17
N PRO A 15 -9.30 -9.44 -7.59
CA PRO A 15 -9.80 -10.61 -6.86
C PRO A 15 -8.81 -11.77 -6.76
N GLU A 16 -7.91 -11.90 -7.73
CA GLU A 16 -6.94 -13.01 -7.78
C GLU A 16 -5.52 -12.57 -7.43
N TRP A 17 -5.32 -11.29 -7.11
CA TRP A 17 -4.00 -10.70 -6.94
C TRP A 17 -3.16 -11.43 -5.89
N ASP A 18 -3.71 -11.61 -4.70
CA ASP A 18 -2.98 -12.25 -3.60
C ASP A 18 -2.67 -13.71 -3.90
N ALA A 19 -3.58 -14.41 -4.57
CA ALA A 19 -3.40 -15.82 -4.91
C ALA A 19 -2.27 -16.04 -5.93
N ARG A 20 -2.02 -15.05 -6.78
CA ARG A 20 -0.98 -15.12 -7.82
C ARG A 20 0.35 -14.52 -7.39
N MET A 21 0.34 -13.82 -6.29
CA MET A 21 1.53 -13.12 -5.82
C MET A 21 2.52 -14.08 -5.18
N VAL A 22 3.80 -13.95 -5.55
CA VAL A 22 4.90 -14.69 -4.93
C VAL A 22 5.60 -13.76 -3.95
N ARG A 23 5.54 -14.09 -2.67
CA ARG A 23 6.17 -13.31 -1.62
C ARG A 23 7.63 -13.71 -1.44
N SER A 24 8.52 -12.73 -1.33
CA SER A 24 9.92 -12.95 -0.97
C SER A 24 10.25 -12.13 0.27
N ASP A 25 10.39 -12.78 1.41
CA ASP A 25 10.66 -12.10 2.69
C ASP A 25 11.99 -11.36 2.67
N SER A 26 13.01 -11.92 2.02
CA SER A 26 14.31 -11.26 1.94
C SER A 26 14.27 -9.98 1.09
N LYS A 27 13.52 -9.98 -0.01
CA LYS A 27 13.36 -8.79 -0.84
C LYS A 27 12.54 -7.72 -0.13
N ILE A 28 11.50 -8.13 0.58
CA ILE A 28 10.67 -7.22 1.37
C ILE A 28 11.51 -6.57 2.45
N ALA A 29 12.28 -7.35 3.22
CA ALA A 29 13.16 -6.81 4.25
C ALA A 29 14.16 -5.80 3.68
N PHE A 30 14.74 -6.09 2.52
CA PHE A 30 15.64 -5.17 1.84
C PHE A 30 14.97 -3.85 1.49
N ILE A 31 13.76 -3.92 0.93
CA ILE A 31 12.99 -2.72 0.55
C ILE A 31 12.67 -1.87 1.79
N LEU A 32 12.21 -2.50 2.85
CA LEU A 32 11.84 -1.79 4.08
C LEU A 32 13.06 -1.18 4.76
N ASP A 33 14.18 -1.88 4.76
CA ASP A 33 15.44 -1.34 5.29
C ASP A 33 15.91 -0.12 4.49
N ALA A 34 15.86 -0.24 3.16
CA ALA A 34 16.25 0.86 2.26
C ALA A 34 15.35 2.08 2.42
N ALA A 35 14.06 1.88 2.66
CA ALA A 35 13.10 2.95 2.87
C ALA A 35 13.15 3.55 4.28
N GLY A 36 13.85 2.91 5.21
CA GLY A 36 14.00 3.39 6.58
C GLY A 36 12.79 3.08 7.47
N VAL A 37 12.06 2.00 7.18
CA VAL A 37 10.90 1.60 7.98
C VAL A 37 11.38 1.05 9.32
N ARG A 38 11.06 1.75 10.39
CA ARG A 38 11.49 1.47 11.76
C ARG A 38 10.40 1.91 12.74
N PRO A 39 10.51 1.58 14.03
CA PRO A 39 9.51 1.98 15.01
C PRO A 39 9.23 3.49 15.02
N GLY A 40 7.96 3.84 15.08
CA GLY A 40 7.50 5.21 15.23
C GLY A 40 7.38 6.02 13.93
N VAL A 41 7.77 5.47 12.78
CA VAL A 41 7.70 6.21 11.52
C VAL A 41 6.30 6.20 10.92
N SER A 42 6.03 7.21 10.09
CA SER A 42 4.86 7.24 9.21
C SER A 42 5.27 6.79 7.80
N VAL A 43 4.47 5.91 7.20
CA VAL A 43 4.76 5.31 5.89
C VAL A 43 3.67 5.69 4.89
N LEU A 44 4.09 6.15 3.72
CA LEU A 44 3.21 6.29 2.55
C LEU A 44 3.54 5.16 1.58
N ASP A 45 2.59 4.29 1.34
CA ASP A 45 2.72 3.17 0.39
C ASP A 45 1.99 3.53 -0.90
N VAL A 46 2.74 3.95 -1.90
CA VAL A 46 2.21 4.37 -3.20
C VAL A 46 1.96 3.15 -4.07
N ALA A 47 0.78 3.08 -4.68
CA ALA A 47 0.31 1.91 -5.41
C ALA A 47 0.31 0.67 -4.50
N CYS A 48 -0.36 0.80 -3.37
CA CYS A 48 -0.33 -0.24 -2.33
C CYS A 48 -1.00 -1.55 -2.72
N GLY A 49 -1.80 -1.56 -3.79
CA GLY A 49 -2.53 -2.74 -4.23
C GLY A 49 -3.47 -3.24 -3.15
N THR A 50 -3.42 -4.53 -2.86
CA THR A 50 -4.23 -5.16 -1.82
C THR A 50 -3.64 -4.99 -0.41
N GLY A 51 -2.63 -4.13 -0.25
CA GLY A 51 -2.00 -3.89 1.04
C GLY A 51 -1.04 -5.00 1.47
N VAL A 52 -0.36 -5.61 0.52
CA VAL A 52 0.50 -6.78 0.76
C VAL A 52 1.64 -6.50 1.75
N LEU A 53 2.08 -5.25 1.87
CA LEU A 53 3.16 -4.86 2.77
C LEU A 53 2.68 -4.26 4.10
N PHE A 54 1.38 -4.04 4.27
CA PHE A 54 0.87 -3.37 5.47
C PHE A 54 1.28 -4.09 6.75
N GLY A 55 1.14 -5.42 6.79
CA GLY A 55 1.54 -6.22 7.94
C GLY A 55 3.02 -6.11 8.25
N ASP A 56 3.85 -5.97 7.22
CA ASP A 56 5.30 -5.83 7.38
C ASP A 56 5.67 -4.49 8.00
N TYR A 57 4.99 -3.40 7.61
CA TYR A 57 5.20 -2.10 8.25
C TYR A 57 4.81 -2.14 9.73
N LEU A 58 3.66 -2.74 10.03
CA LEU A 58 3.18 -2.83 11.40
C LEU A 58 4.07 -3.74 12.26
N ALA A 59 4.62 -4.80 11.68
CA ALA A 59 5.57 -5.68 12.37
C ALA A 59 6.86 -4.95 12.76
N ARG A 60 7.18 -3.86 12.07
CA ARG A 60 8.30 -2.98 12.42
C ARG A 60 7.87 -1.82 13.31
N ASP A 61 6.68 -1.87 13.86
CA ASP A 61 6.12 -0.86 14.75
C ASP A 61 5.98 0.53 14.12
N ALA A 62 5.70 0.61 12.84
CA ALA A 62 5.36 1.88 12.20
C ALA A 62 4.16 2.50 12.92
N ALA A 63 4.22 3.80 13.18
CA ALA A 63 3.17 4.49 13.91
C ALA A 63 1.92 4.72 13.06
N ARG A 64 2.12 4.86 11.74
CA ARG A 64 1.03 5.12 10.80
C ARG A 64 1.41 4.62 9.41
N VAL A 65 0.44 4.03 8.74
CA VAL A 65 0.57 3.58 7.35
C VAL A 65 -0.58 4.15 6.54
N THR A 66 -0.26 4.87 5.48
CA THR A 66 -1.24 5.34 4.50
C THR A 66 -0.96 4.67 3.17
N GLY A 67 -1.87 3.82 2.71
CA GLY A 67 -1.81 3.21 1.40
C GLY A 67 -2.60 4.04 0.39
N VAL A 68 -2.09 4.17 -0.82
CA VAL A 68 -2.77 4.86 -1.92
C VAL A 68 -2.79 3.94 -3.13
N ASP A 69 -3.96 3.74 -3.72
CA ASP A 69 -4.08 2.99 -4.97
C ASP A 69 -5.13 3.61 -5.87
N ILE A 70 -4.84 3.63 -7.17
CA ILE A 70 -5.75 4.19 -8.16
C ILE A 70 -6.94 3.25 -8.45
N SER A 71 -6.78 1.96 -8.18
CA SER A 71 -7.81 0.94 -8.42
C SER A 71 -8.78 0.85 -7.25
N PRO A 72 -10.07 1.16 -7.42
CA PRO A 72 -11.07 1.00 -6.36
C PRO A 72 -11.15 -0.42 -5.81
N GLU A 73 -11.01 -1.43 -6.67
CA GLU A 73 -11.09 -2.84 -6.23
C GLU A 73 -9.87 -3.24 -5.40
N MET A 74 -8.67 -2.80 -5.79
CA MET A 74 -7.47 -3.02 -4.97
C MET A 74 -7.62 -2.36 -3.60
N ALA A 75 -8.03 -1.08 -3.58
CA ALA A 75 -8.22 -0.34 -2.34
C ALA A 75 -9.27 -1.00 -1.44
N ARG A 76 -10.37 -1.50 -2.01
CA ARG A 76 -11.42 -2.19 -1.26
C ARG A 76 -10.88 -3.44 -0.56
N ILE A 77 -10.08 -4.22 -1.27
CA ILE A 77 -9.46 -5.42 -0.70
C ILE A 77 -8.47 -5.05 0.40
N ALA A 78 -7.65 -4.02 0.17
CA ALA A 78 -6.70 -3.55 1.17
C ALA A 78 -7.40 -3.14 2.48
N VAL A 79 -8.53 -2.42 2.38
CA VAL A 79 -9.32 -2.02 3.55
C VAL A 79 -9.89 -3.23 4.28
N SER A 80 -10.40 -4.23 3.54
CA SER A 80 -11.04 -5.40 4.14
C SER A 80 -10.06 -6.39 4.76
N LYS A 81 -8.84 -6.43 4.24
CA LYS A 81 -7.86 -7.45 4.59
C LYS A 81 -7.19 -7.20 5.94
N LEU A 82 -6.91 -5.96 6.27
CA LEU A 82 -6.25 -5.60 7.52
C LEU A 82 -6.94 -4.39 8.15
N ARG A 83 -7.58 -4.63 9.29
CA ARG A 83 -8.26 -3.57 10.06
C ARG A 83 -7.41 -3.22 11.28
N ASP A 84 -6.66 -2.15 11.15
CA ASP A 84 -5.81 -1.64 12.22
C ASP A 84 -5.94 -0.12 12.23
N PRO A 85 -6.13 0.53 13.40
CA PRO A 85 -6.30 1.98 13.45
C PRO A 85 -5.10 2.77 12.95
N ARG A 86 -3.94 2.14 12.83
CA ARG A 86 -2.73 2.77 12.29
C ARG A 86 -2.73 2.82 10.76
N VAL A 87 -3.63 2.09 10.10
CA VAL A 87 -3.68 1.96 8.64
C VAL A 87 -4.87 2.71 8.08
N GLU A 88 -4.60 3.55 7.07
CA GLU A 88 -5.66 4.16 6.27
C GLU A 88 -5.36 3.92 4.78
N VAL A 89 -6.40 3.76 3.97
CA VAL A 89 -6.29 3.54 2.53
C VAL A 89 -7.06 4.61 1.80
N LEU A 90 -6.38 5.27 0.85
CA LEU A 90 -6.97 6.28 -0.02
C LEU A 90 -7.02 5.74 -1.44
N CYS A 91 -8.18 5.86 -2.09
CA CYS A 91 -8.36 5.47 -3.47
C CYS A 91 -8.25 6.69 -4.37
N GLY A 92 -7.35 6.64 -5.33
CA GLY A 92 -7.17 7.70 -6.30
C GLY A 92 -5.73 7.80 -6.80
N ASP A 93 -5.49 8.83 -7.60
CA ASP A 93 -4.17 9.16 -8.09
C ASP A 93 -3.41 9.93 -7.00
N VAL A 94 -2.25 9.44 -6.62
CA VAL A 94 -1.45 10.06 -5.55
C VAL A 94 -1.10 11.51 -5.86
N GLU A 95 -0.90 11.86 -7.12
CA GLU A 95 -0.61 13.23 -7.53
C GLU A 95 -1.81 14.17 -7.32
N GLU A 96 -3.01 13.65 -7.50
CA GLU A 96 -4.25 14.41 -7.32
C GLU A 96 -4.71 14.46 -5.87
N LEU A 97 -4.47 13.40 -5.12
CA LEU A 97 -4.90 13.31 -3.73
C LEU A 97 -4.15 14.26 -2.81
N ALA A 98 -2.90 14.59 -3.14
CA ALA A 98 -2.06 15.48 -2.35
C ALA A 98 -2.22 15.19 -0.85
N PRO A 99 -1.73 14.05 -0.34
CA PRO A 99 -1.93 13.65 1.05
C PRO A 99 -1.62 14.80 2.01
N PRO A 100 -2.49 15.05 2.99
CA PRO A 100 -2.43 16.29 3.79
C PRO A 100 -1.32 16.31 4.83
N ARG A 101 -0.47 15.30 4.89
CA ARG A 101 0.59 15.20 5.90
C ARG A 101 1.90 14.76 5.27
N ARG A 102 2.98 15.01 6.01
CA ARG A 102 4.29 14.52 5.63
C ARG A 102 4.48 13.10 6.14
N TYR A 103 5.31 12.33 5.44
CA TYR A 103 5.64 10.95 5.78
C TYR A 103 7.14 10.80 5.95
N ASP A 104 7.54 9.96 6.89
CA ASP A 104 8.96 9.65 7.12
C ASP A 104 9.51 8.73 6.04
N CYS A 105 8.67 7.84 5.53
CA CYS A 105 9.05 6.85 4.52
C CYS A 105 8.04 6.83 3.38
N CYS A 106 8.53 6.61 2.16
CA CYS A 106 7.71 6.42 0.98
C CYS A 106 8.17 5.14 0.28
N VAL A 107 7.21 4.24 0.05
CA VAL A 107 7.50 2.92 -0.54
C VAL A 107 6.77 2.73 -1.86
#